data_7977964794541eb0820d1e061bff7a11
#
_entry.id   7977964794541eb0820d1e061bff7a11
#
_cell.length_a   1.000
_cell.length_b   1.000
_cell.length_c   1.000
_cell.angle_alpha   90.00
_cell.angle_beta   90.00
_cell.angle_gamma   90.00
#
_symmetry.space_group_name_H-M   'P 1'
#
loop_
_entity.id
_entity.type
_entity.pdbx_description
1 polymer ?
#
loop_
_entity_poly.entity_id
_entity_poly.type
_entity_poly.pdbx_seq_one_letter_code
_entity_poly.pdbx_strand_id
1 'polypeptide(L)'
;MITPVVYSESGGTYKTTMTANLAVALNRMGLDVLVLDLDPQEGNLTTLFDVGEQRSDPEADNLVKHVLEQPDGEFRDLIETSEEGVDIVPSHDMLGDFTSSLEQKISYETSMQNVGRGEYPRYELLHRLLWEEESLQESYDAVLIDPNARAEDLLYNAIFALRTLVAPVKPAGKGNLSLDGLEELVGNMERQLDIQIGLSCVVPSGVGQTNAHRQYKQQFDETDAFATPVAIADRESLMDAMWEARGSAFRVVEERWKTFERDGEMVSEPGQRRVRDREVDTLGSLYELAGFVATETFDATIDPVLELDIRGHETLTIDLRGGERTEATA
;
A
#
# COMPACT_ATOMS: atom_id res chain seq x y z
N MET A 1 0.70 -1.91 -16.96
CA MET A 1 -0.11 -1.65 -15.74
C MET A 1 0.73 -1.89 -14.51
N ILE A 2 0.63 -1.06 -13.50
CA ILE A 2 1.41 -1.09 -12.27
C ILE A 2 0.67 -1.93 -11.23
N THR A 3 1.27 -3.04 -10.74
CA THR A 3 0.57 -4.01 -9.88
C THR A 3 1.42 -4.46 -8.68
N PRO A 4 1.77 -3.59 -7.72
CA PRO A 4 2.53 -3.99 -6.55
C PRO A 4 1.64 -4.40 -5.38
N VAL A 5 2.07 -5.44 -4.65
CA VAL A 5 1.66 -5.72 -3.28
C VAL A 5 2.68 -5.10 -2.34
N VAL A 6 2.25 -4.26 -1.42
CA VAL A 6 3.15 -3.70 -0.39
C VAL A 6 3.21 -4.66 0.78
N TYR A 7 4.24 -5.49 0.86
CA TYR A 7 4.31 -6.57 1.83
C TYR A 7 5.55 -6.54 2.72
N SER A 8 5.35 -6.82 3.98
CA SER A 8 6.38 -7.08 4.97
C SER A 8 5.86 -8.08 6.01
N GLU A 9 6.67 -9.08 6.35
CA GLU A 9 6.34 -10.12 7.33
C GLU A 9 6.11 -9.56 8.75
N SER A 10 6.74 -8.46 9.07
CA SER A 10 6.65 -7.84 10.39
C SER A 10 5.47 -6.87 10.50
N GLY A 11 4.76 -6.88 11.63
CA GLY A 11 3.79 -5.85 11.99
C GLY A 11 4.45 -4.48 12.22
N GLY A 12 3.72 -3.40 11.96
CA GLY A 12 4.20 -2.03 12.20
C GLY A 12 5.37 -1.58 11.31
N THR A 13 5.50 -2.12 10.10
CA THR A 13 6.56 -1.82 9.12
C THR A 13 6.15 -0.77 8.09
N TYR A 14 5.19 0.07 8.39
CA TYR A 14 4.71 1.12 7.48
C TYR A 14 4.00 0.61 6.21
N LYS A 15 3.48 -0.65 6.16
CA LYS A 15 2.78 -1.17 4.97
C LYS A 15 1.65 -0.26 4.51
N THR A 16 0.62 -0.11 5.35
CA THR A 16 -0.54 0.74 5.07
C THR A 16 -0.17 2.18 4.75
N THR A 17 0.73 2.77 5.55
CA THR A 17 1.26 4.12 5.29
C THR A 17 1.98 4.19 3.94
N MET A 18 2.75 3.17 3.59
CA MET A 18 3.46 3.09 2.31
C MET A 18 2.47 2.94 1.15
N THR A 19 1.50 2.02 1.27
CA THR A 19 0.47 1.79 0.24
C THR A 19 -0.32 3.08 -0.01
N ALA A 20 -0.77 3.75 1.04
CA ALA A 20 -1.52 5.00 0.93
C ALA A 20 -0.73 6.10 0.20
N ASN A 21 0.52 6.32 0.61
CA ASN A 21 1.34 7.36 -0.02
C ASN A 21 1.78 6.99 -1.44
N LEU A 22 2.05 5.71 -1.71
CA LEU A 22 2.37 5.22 -3.05
C LEU A 22 1.17 5.43 -4.00
N ALA A 23 -0.02 5.06 -3.56
CA ALA A 23 -1.25 5.22 -4.34
C ALA A 23 -1.52 6.70 -4.66
N VAL A 24 -1.47 7.59 -3.66
CA VAL A 24 -1.67 9.03 -3.87
C VAL A 24 -0.57 9.62 -4.76
N ALA A 25 0.68 9.21 -4.59
CA ALA A 25 1.77 9.69 -5.45
C ALA A 25 1.57 9.27 -6.91
N LEU A 26 1.19 8.02 -7.17
CA LEU A 26 0.89 7.52 -8.54
C LEU A 26 -0.31 8.27 -9.14
N ASN A 27 -1.37 8.50 -8.35
CA ASN A 27 -2.52 9.29 -8.82
C ASN A 27 -2.10 10.72 -9.19
N ARG A 28 -1.24 11.36 -8.41
CA ARG A 28 -0.69 12.69 -8.71
C ARG A 28 0.26 12.72 -9.90
N MET A 29 0.77 11.57 -10.31
CA MET A 29 1.52 11.39 -11.57
C MET A 29 0.61 11.24 -12.79
N GLY A 30 -0.72 11.39 -12.61
CA GLY A 30 -1.72 11.34 -13.67
C GLY A 30 -2.22 9.94 -14.00
N LEU A 31 -2.05 8.99 -13.08
CA LEU A 31 -2.48 7.60 -13.26
C LEU A 31 -3.82 7.34 -12.55
N ASP A 32 -4.68 6.53 -13.16
CA ASP A 32 -5.89 6.02 -12.52
C ASP A 32 -5.52 4.86 -11.58
N VAL A 33 -5.75 5.03 -10.27
CA VAL A 33 -5.26 4.13 -9.22
C VAL A 33 -6.39 3.51 -8.43
N LEU A 34 -6.40 2.17 -8.34
CA LEU A 34 -7.24 1.40 -7.44
C LEU A 34 -6.39 0.76 -6.33
N VAL A 35 -6.87 0.80 -5.10
CA VAL A 35 -6.27 0.08 -3.96
C VAL A 35 -7.28 -0.88 -3.36
N LEU A 36 -6.85 -2.13 -3.12
CA LEU A 36 -7.62 -3.10 -2.36
C LEU A 36 -7.06 -3.19 -0.94
N ASP A 37 -7.89 -2.92 0.06
CA ASP A 37 -7.53 -3.09 1.47
C ASP A 37 -7.93 -4.48 1.95
N LEU A 38 -6.94 -5.35 2.13
CA LEU A 38 -7.13 -6.74 2.57
C LEU A 38 -6.78 -6.95 4.06
N ASP A 39 -6.67 -5.89 4.85
CA ASP A 39 -6.46 -6.01 6.30
C ASP A 39 -7.79 -5.87 7.05
N PRO A 40 -8.29 -6.94 7.72
CA PRO A 40 -9.54 -6.88 8.47
C PRO A 40 -9.42 -6.09 9.78
N GLN A 41 -8.23 -5.66 10.18
CA GLN A 41 -8.02 -4.99 11.45
C GLN A 41 -8.53 -3.54 11.42
N GLU A 42 -8.91 -3.01 12.57
CA GLU A 42 -9.14 -1.57 12.73
C GLU A 42 -7.82 -0.80 12.54
N GLY A 43 -7.90 0.43 12.03
CA GLY A 43 -6.71 1.25 11.76
C GLY A 43 -5.95 0.81 10.49
N ASN A 44 -6.68 0.31 9.51
CA ASN A 44 -6.19 -0.05 8.18
C ASN A 44 -6.33 1.10 7.16
N LEU A 45 -6.07 0.82 5.89
CA LEU A 45 -6.13 1.81 4.81
C LEU A 45 -7.56 2.39 4.64
N THR A 46 -8.59 1.56 4.76
CA THR A 46 -10.01 1.96 4.76
C THR A 46 -10.27 3.06 5.79
N THR A 47 -9.80 2.85 7.02
CA THR A 47 -9.91 3.84 8.11
C THR A 47 -9.09 5.10 7.80
N LEU A 48 -7.90 4.94 7.23
CA LEU A 48 -7.02 6.05 6.90
C LEU A 48 -7.64 7.01 5.89
N PHE A 49 -8.36 6.50 4.91
CA PHE A 49 -9.00 7.31 3.86
C PHE A 49 -10.47 7.65 4.15
N ASP A 50 -10.98 7.29 5.32
CA ASP A 50 -12.37 7.58 5.74
C ASP A 50 -13.43 7.05 4.78
N VAL A 51 -13.24 5.83 4.30
CA VAL A 51 -14.15 5.09 3.43
C VAL A 51 -14.67 3.83 4.15
N GLY A 52 -15.60 3.09 3.53
CA GLY A 52 -16.08 1.81 4.05
C GLY A 52 -17.05 1.94 5.22
N GLU A 53 -18.04 2.83 5.13
CA GLU A 53 -19.08 2.99 6.18
C GLU A 53 -19.78 1.66 6.53
N GLN A 54 -19.88 0.73 5.58
CA GLN A 54 -20.55 -0.56 5.75
C GLN A 54 -19.61 -1.70 6.15
N ARG A 55 -18.38 -1.40 6.52
CA ARG A 55 -17.32 -2.37 6.82
C ARG A 55 -17.73 -3.50 7.77
N SER A 56 -18.53 -3.20 8.78
CA SER A 56 -18.97 -4.14 9.81
C SER A 56 -20.42 -4.62 9.63
N ASP A 57 -21.08 -4.29 8.52
CA ASP A 57 -22.42 -4.79 8.23
C ASP A 57 -22.35 -6.18 7.56
N PRO A 58 -22.77 -7.26 8.21
CA PRO A 58 -22.70 -8.61 7.66
C PRO A 58 -23.59 -8.82 6.44
N GLU A 59 -24.60 -7.97 6.24
CA GLU A 59 -25.50 -8.03 5.08
C GLU A 59 -24.93 -7.27 3.87
N ALA A 60 -24.01 -6.32 4.08
CA ALA A 60 -23.41 -5.56 3.00
C ALA A 60 -22.64 -6.45 2.03
N ASP A 61 -22.67 -6.07 0.75
CA ASP A 61 -21.78 -6.67 -0.24
C ASP A 61 -20.33 -6.29 0.06
N ASN A 62 -19.38 -7.16 -0.27
CA ASN A 62 -17.98 -6.96 0.05
C ASN A 62 -17.06 -7.86 -0.78
N LEU A 63 -15.77 -7.54 -0.79
CA LEU A 63 -14.78 -8.24 -1.57
C LEU A 63 -14.75 -9.77 -1.31
N VAL A 64 -14.98 -10.22 -0.07
CA VAL A 64 -14.98 -11.67 0.25
C VAL A 64 -16.08 -12.40 -0.51
N LYS A 65 -17.28 -11.80 -0.58
CA LYS A 65 -18.41 -12.39 -1.32
C LYS A 65 -18.08 -12.50 -2.81
N HIS A 66 -17.46 -11.47 -3.41
CA HIS A 66 -17.05 -11.50 -4.81
C HIS A 66 -15.96 -12.55 -5.06
N VAL A 67 -14.89 -12.58 -4.27
CA VAL A 67 -13.81 -13.57 -4.41
C VAL A 67 -14.34 -15.01 -4.24
N LEU A 68 -15.33 -15.20 -3.39
CA LEU A 68 -15.97 -16.51 -3.19
C LEU A 68 -17.13 -16.78 -4.18
N GLU A 69 -17.32 -15.95 -5.21
CA GLU A 69 -18.34 -16.08 -6.26
C GLU A 69 -19.78 -16.11 -5.68
N GLN A 70 -20.03 -15.33 -4.65
CA GLN A 70 -21.34 -15.16 -4.00
C GLN A 70 -21.68 -13.67 -3.77
N PRO A 71 -21.49 -12.80 -4.79
CA PRO A 71 -21.77 -11.36 -4.65
C PRO A 71 -23.26 -11.08 -4.50
N ASP A 72 -23.60 -9.99 -3.83
CA ASP A 72 -24.94 -9.45 -3.72
C ASP A 72 -25.18 -8.27 -4.69
N GLY A 73 -24.11 -7.73 -5.30
CA GLY A 73 -24.13 -6.59 -6.22
C GLY A 73 -23.07 -6.71 -7.32
N GLU A 74 -22.76 -5.58 -7.95
CA GLU A 74 -21.66 -5.50 -8.92
C GLU A 74 -20.36 -5.11 -8.21
N PHE A 75 -19.20 -5.67 -8.62
CA PHE A 75 -17.91 -5.35 -8.02
C PHE A 75 -17.62 -3.84 -7.98
N ARG A 76 -18.03 -3.13 -9.03
CA ARG A 76 -17.84 -1.67 -9.13
C ARG A 76 -18.59 -0.89 -8.06
N ASP A 77 -19.66 -1.44 -7.48
CA ASP A 77 -20.40 -0.83 -6.38
C ASP A 77 -19.63 -0.87 -5.04
N LEU A 78 -18.58 -1.70 -4.95
CA LEU A 78 -17.69 -1.75 -3.80
C LEU A 78 -16.65 -0.62 -3.80
N ILE A 79 -16.44 0.04 -4.93
CA ILE A 79 -15.35 1.02 -5.10
C ILE A 79 -15.80 2.37 -4.58
N GLU A 80 -15.06 2.89 -3.61
CA GLU A 80 -15.23 4.23 -3.06
C GLU A 80 -14.03 5.11 -3.41
N THR A 81 -14.27 6.34 -3.84
CA THR A 81 -13.20 7.29 -4.17
C THR A 81 -12.87 8.14 -2.95
N SER A 82 -11.60 8.15 -2.54
CA SER A 82 -11.11 8.99 -1.46
C SER A 82 -11.12 10.49 -1.82
N GLU A 83 -11.02 11.37 -0.80
CA GLU A 83 -10.90 12.82 -1.05
C GLU A 83 -9.63 13.20 -1.83
N GLU A 84 -8.63 12.34 -1.91
CA GLU A 84 -7.40 12.53 -2.69
C GLU A 84 -7.46 11.92 -4.10
N GLY A 85 -8.64 11.43 -4.52
CA GLY A 85 -8.89 10.94 -5.88
C GLY A 85 -8.40 9.51 -6.15
N VAL A 86 -8.02 8.76 -5.12
CA VAL A 86 -7.67 7.34 -5.23
C VAL A 86 -8.92 6.50 -5.01
N ASP A 87 -9.17 5.55 -5.90
CA ASP A 87 -10.24 4.58 -5.76
C ASP A 87 -9.83 3.44 -4.82
N ILE A 88 -10.75 3.00 -3.97
CA ILE A 88 -10.48 2.03 -2.90
C ILE A 88 -11.60 0.99 -2.87
N VAL A 89 -11.23 -0.30 -2.86
CA VAL A 89 -12.10 -1.37 -2.38
C VAL A 89 -11.88 -1.49 -0.88
N PRO A 90 -12.86 -1.08 -0.05
CA PRO A 90 -12.68 -1.05 1.40
C PRO A 90 -12.53 -2.44 2.00
N SER A 91 -11.79 -2.51 3.10
CA SER A 91 -11.74 -3.68 3.96
C SER A 91 -13.11 -3.98 4.58
N HIS A 92 -13.36 -5.26 4.86
CA HIS A 92 -14.56 -5.71 5.54
C HIS A 92 -14.21 -6.74 6.64
N ASP A 93 -14.99 -6.78 7.72
CA ASP A 93 -14.73 -7.69 8.86
C ASP A 93 -14.70 -9.16 8.44
N MET A 94 -15.46 -9.55 7.40
CA MET A 94 -15.45 -10.91 6.84
C MET A 94 -14.08 -11.36 6.28
N LEU A 95 -13.16 -10.44 5.97
CA LEU A 95 -11.80 -10.79 5.59
C LEU A 95 -11.07 -11.62 6.67
N GLY A 96 -11.42 -11.40 7.96
CA GLY A 96 -10.88 -12.17 9.07
C GLY A 96 -11.23 -13.65 9.04
N ASP A 97 -12.35 -14.01 8.42
CA ASP A 97 -12.85 -15.38 8.28
C ASP A 97 -12.65 -15.96 6.87
N PHE A 98 -11.91 -15.26 6.00
CA PHE A 98 -11.73 -15.64 4.59
C PHE A 98 -11.27 -17.09 4.42
N THR A 99 -10.21 -17.52 5.13
CA THR A 99 -9.69 -18.90 5.06
C THR A 99 -10.77 -19.91 5.43
N SER A 100 -11.56 -19.66 6.46
CA SER A 100 -12.64 -20.56 6.89
C SER A 100 -13.74 -20.67 5.84
N SER A 101 -14.13 -19.56 5.25
CA SER A 101 -15.16 -19.45 4.21
C SER A 101 -14.69 -20.14 2.92
N LEU A 102 -13.43 -19.93 2.54
CA LEU A 102 -12.79 -20.59 1.41
C LEU A 102 -12.75 -22.13 1.59
N GLU A 103 -12.39 -22.63 2.76
CA GLU A 103 -12.39 -24.07 3.04
C GLU A 103 -13.79 -24.69 2.96
N GLN A 104 -14.83 -23.96 3.37
CA GLN A 104 -16.21 -24.40 3.20
C GLN A 104 -16.59 -24.47 1.71
N LYS A 105 -16.26 -23.44 0.91
CA LYS A 105 -16.47 -23.41 -0.53
C LYS A 105 -15.77 -24.59 -1.21
N ILE A 106 -14.47 -24.79 -0.93
CA ILE A 106 -13.68 -25.91 -1.48
C ILE A 106 -14.32 -27.25 -1.14
N SER A 107 -14.74 -27.44 0.12
CA SER A 107 -15.38 -28.69 0.56
C SER A 107 -16.68 -28.95 -0.17
N TYR A 108 -17.49 -27.94 -0.39
CA TYR A 108 -18.74 -28.05 -1.13
C TYR A 108 -18.50 -28.38 -2.61
N GLU A 109 -17.68 -27.60 -3.30
CA GLU A 109 -17.43 -27.77 -4.74
C GLU A 109 -16.73 -29.09 -5.07
N THR A 110 -15.71 -29.47 -4.31
CA THR A 110 -15.01 -30.75 -4.53
C THR A 110 -15.91 -31.92 -4.30
N SER A 111 -16.87 -31.85 -3.36
CA SER A 111 -17.86 -32.92 -3.14
C SER A 111 -18.87 -33.04 -4.30
N MET A 112 -19.20 -31.92 -4.94
CA MET A 112 -20.17 -31.87 -6.05
C MET A 112 -19.55 -32.26 -7.40
N GLN A 113 -18.31 -31.82 -7.65
CA GLN A 113 -17.63 -31.98 -8.94
C GLN A 113 -16.72 -33.18 -9.02
N ASN A 114 -16.52 -33.93 -7.92
CA ASN A 114 -15.61 -35.06 -7.80
C ASN A 114 -14.16 -34.71 -8.18
N VAL A 115 -13.74 -33.45 -7.90
CA VAL A 115 -12.39 -32.95 -8.08
C VAL A 115 -11.60 -33.14 -6.79
N GLY A 116 -10.32 -33.45 -6.89
CA GLY A 116 -9.45 -33.58 -5.72
C GLY A 116 -9.29 -32.24 -5.01
N ARG A 117 -9.28 -32.24 -3.67
CA ARG A 117 -9.10 -31.04 -2.87
C ARG A 117 -7.84 -30.24 -3.23
N GLY A 118 -6.77 -30.93 -3.65
CA GLY A 118 -5.50 -30.33 -4.09
C GLY A 118 -5.52 -29.76 -5.50
N GLU A 119 -6.60 -29.99 -6.27
CA GLU A 119 -6.76 -29.48 -7.63
C GLU A 119 -7.58 -28.17 -7.67
N TYR A 120 -8.14 -27.74 -6.52
CA TYR A 120 -8.89 -26.50 -6.43
C TYR A 120 -7.94 -25.28 -6.47
N PRO A 121 -8.19 -24.29 -7.33
CA PRO A 121 -7.29 -23.15 -7.54
C PRO A 121 -7.42 -22.10 -6.44
N ARG A 122 -7.17 -22.48 -5.19
CA ARG A 122 -7.43 -21.71 -3.98
C ARG A 122 -6.74 -20.36 -3.89
N TYR A 123 -5.63 -20.18 -4.61
CA TYR A 123 -4.85 -18.94 -4.61
C TYR A 123 -5.08 -18.08 -5.86
N GLU A 124 -5.92 -18.53 -6.80
CA GLU A 124 -6.16 -17.86 -8.07
C GLU A 124 -7.47 -17.04 -8.08
N LEU A 125 -8.25 -17.10 -7.00
CA LEU A 125 -9.61 -16.54 -6.98
C LEU A 125 -9.60 -15.02 -7.17
N LEU A 126 -8.72 -14.31 -6.45
CA LEU A 126 -8.60 -12.87 -6.60
C LEU A 126 -8.06 -12.48 -7.99
N HIS A 127 -7.12 -13.26 -8.54
CA HIS A 127 -6.61 -13.05 -9.90
C HIS A 127 -7.74 -13.13 -10.94
N ARG A 128 -8.57 -14.19 -10.86
CA ARG A 128 -9.72 -14.34 -11.77
C ARG A 128 -10.69 -13.17 -11.66
N LEU A 129 -11.06 -12.81 -10.43
CA LEU A 129 -11.94 -11.66 -10.19
C LEU A 129 -11.40 -10.38 -10.84
N LEU A 130 -10.15 -10.00 -10.54
CA LEU A 130 -9.60 -8.71 -10.96
C LEU A 130 -9.35 -8.63 -12.48
N TRP A 131 -8.85 -9.72 -13.08
CA TRP A 131 -8.31 -9.67 -14.44
C TRP A 131 -9.18 -10.35 -15.50
N GLU A 132 -9.92 -11.39 -15.12
CA GLU A 132 -10.74 -12.17 -16.07
C GLU A 132 -12.21 -11.75 -16.04
N GLU A 133 -12.76 -11.46 -14.85
CA GLU A 133 -14.17 -11.10 -14.69
C GLU A 133 -14.37 -9.58 -14.78
N GLU A 134 -13.65 -8.80 -13.99
CA GLU A 134 -13.82 -7.35 -13.91
C GLU A 134 -12.96 -6.57 -14.91
N SER A 135 -11.93 -7.21 -15.48
CA SER A 135 -11.04 -6.61 -16.49
C SER A 135 -10.49 -5.25 -16.05
N LEU A 136 -10.01 -5.14 -14.80
CA LEU A 136 -9.59 -3.86 -14.21
C LEU A 136 -8.47 -3.17 -14.97
N GLN A 137 -7.68 -3.92 -15.74
CA GLN A 137 -6.65 -3.37 -16.64
C GLN A 137 -7.21 -2.45 -17.74
N GLU A 138 -8.51 -2.46 -17.99
CA GLU A 138 -9.16 -1.55 -18.95
C GLU A 138 -9.57 -0.22 -18.32
N SER A 139 -9.61 -0.15 -16.99
CA SER A 139 -10.10 1.01 -16.24
C SER A 139 -9.04 1.69 -15.37
N TYR A 140 -7.97 0.99 -15.01
CA TYR A 140 -6.93 1.49 -14.12
C TYR A 140 -5.53 1.32 -14.70
N ASP A 141 -4.66 2.29 -14.45
CA ASP A 141 -3.23 2.25 -14.76
C ASP A 141 -2.44 1.51 -13.67
N ALA A 142 -2.94 1.59 -12.43
CA ALA A 142 -2.32 0.97 -11.26
C ALA A 142 -3.36 0.30 -10.35
N VAL A 143 -3.07 -0.94 -9.93
CA VAL A 143 -3.83 -1.67 -8.90
C VAL A 143 -2.86 -2.09 -7.80
N LEU A 144 -3.07 -1.58 -6.58
CA LEU A 144 -2.26 -1.87 -5.41
C LEU A 144 -3.04 -2.73 -4.41
N ILE A 145 -2.34 -3.54 -3.64
CA ILE A 145 -2.95 -4.28 -2.52
C ILE A 145 -2.19 -3.97 -1.23
N ASP A 146 -2.94 -3.63 -0.17
CA ASP A 146 -2.48 -3.55 1.22
C ASP A 146 -2.90 -4.83 1.97
N PRO A 147 -2.06 -5.85 2.05
CA PRO A 147 -2.43 -7.11 2.65
C PRO A 147 -2.19 -7.12 4.16
N ASN A 148 -2.93 -7.98 4.88
CA ASN A 148 -2.57 -8.36 6.23
C ASN A 148 -1.15 -8.98 6.26
N ALA A 149 -0.43 -8.79 7.38
CA ALA A 149 0.91 -9.34 7.58
C ALA A 149 0.95 -10.87 7.70
N ARG A 150 -0.18 -11.54 7.92
CA ARG A 150 -0.23 -12.98 8.12
C ARG A 150 -0.15 -13.73 6.80
N ALA A 151 0.71 -14.75 6.74
CA ALA A 151 0.83 -15.64 5.58
C ALA A 151 -0.34 -16.64 5.56
N GLU A 152 -1.50 -16.16 5.14
CA GLU A 152 -2.75 -16.92 5.01
C GLU A 152 -3.26 -16.86 3.56
N ASP A 153 -4.35 -17.56 3.26
CA ASP A 153 -4.90 -17.69 1.90
C ASP A 153 -5.14 -16.34 1.21
N LEU A 154 -5.54 -15.33 1.95
CA LEU A 154 -5.80 -14.00 1.40
C LEU A 154 -4.51 -13.32 0.89
N LEU A 155 -3.41 -13.40 1.66
CA LEU A 155 -2.11 -12.91 1.22
C LEU A 155 -1.63 -13.64 -0.03
N TYR A 156 -1.77 -14.98 -0.07
CA TYR A 156 -1.37 -15.76 -1.24
C TYR A 156 -2.22 -15.44 -2.48
N ASN A 157 -3.51 -15.16 -2.32
CA ASN A 157 -4.37 -14.65 -3.39
C ASN A 157 -3.90 -13.27 -3.89
N ALA A 158 -3.54 -12.36 -2.98
CA ALA A 158 -3.01 -11.04 -3.35
C ALA A 158 -1.70 -11.15 -4.15
N ILE A 159 -0.76 -11.97 -3.67
CA ILE A 159 0.53 -12.17 -4.34
C ILE A 159 0.36 -12.88 -5.68
N PHE A 160 -0.51 -13.89 -5.76
CA PHE A 160 -0.81 -14.57 -7.03
C PHE A 160 -1.42 -13.60 -8.05
N ALA A 161 -2.31 -12.71 -7.60
CA ALA A 161 -2.98 -11.75 -8.48
C ALA A 161 -2.02 -10.71 -9.06
N LEU A 162 -1.12 -10.12 -8.26
CA LEU A 162 -0.28 -8.98 -8.67
C LEU A 162 1.17 -9.33 -9.00
N ARG A 163 1.72 -10.39 -8.43
CA ARG A 163 3.05 -10.98 -8.71
C ARG A 163 4.26 -10.05 -8.52
N THR A 164 4.08 -8.86 -7.96
CA THR A 164 5.18 -7.92 -7.73
C THR A 164 5.11 -7.37 -6.31
N LEU A 165 6.25 -7.35 -5.62
CA LEU A 165 6.35 -6.87 -4.25
C LEU A 165 7.10 -5.54 -4.16
N VAL A 166 6.60 -4.65 -3.33
CA VAL A 166 7.34 -3.54 -2.72
C VAL A 166 7.50 -3.87 -1.24
N ALA A 167 8.73 -3.97 -0.76
CA ALA A 167 9.04 -4.49 0.58
C ALA A 167 9.53 -3.40 1.54
N PRO A 168 8.65 -2.79 2.37
CA PRO A 168 9.10 -1.93 3.45
C PRO A 168 9.77 -2.74 4.56
N VAL A 169 10.97 -2.31 4.99
CA VAL A 169 11.75 -2.97 6.03
C VAL A 169 12.18 -1.98 7.10
N LYS A 170 12.07 -2.37 8.37
CA LYS A 170 12.59 -1.54 9.48
C LYS A 170 14.08 -1.80 9.72
N PRO A 171 14.91 -0.77 9.86
CA PRO A 171 16.29 -0.90 10.25
C PRO A 171 16.41 -1.15 11.76
N ALA A 172 16.14 -2.36 12.25
CA ALA A 172 16.22 -2.71 13.68
C ALA A 172 16.91 -4.06 13.94
N GLY A 173 17.72 -4.16 15.00
CA GLY A 173 18.72 -5.22 15.24
C GLY A 173 18.23 -6.60 15.67
N LYS A 174 16.94 -6.85 15.91
CA LYS A 174 16.39 -8.19 16.17
C LYS A 174 15.00 -8.31 15.53
N GLY A 175 14.85 -9.25 14.62
CA GLY A 175 13.61 -9.52 13.91
C GLY A 175 13.53 -8.90 12.53
N ASN A 176 14.66 -8.43 12.00
CA ASN A 176 14.75 -7.97 10.63
C ASN A 176 14.82 -9.15 9.69
N LEU A 177 14.06 -9.04 8.61
CA LEU A 177 14.46 -9.68 7.38
C LEU A 177 15.90 -9.24 7.07
N SER A 178 16.84 -10.16 7.23
CA SER A 178 18.13 -10.05 6.56
C SER A 178 17.87 -10.11 5.06
N LEU A 179 18.81 -9.66 4.24
CA LEU A 179 18.74 -9.84 2.79
C LEU A 179 18.44 -11.30 2.45
N ASP A 180 19.15 -12.23 3.09
CA ASP A 180 18.94 -13.68 2.95
C ASP A 180 17.51 -14.11 3.34
N GLY A 181 16.94 -13.50 4.38
CA GLY A 181 15.56 -13.79 4.82
C GLY A 181 14.50 -13.31 3.84
N LEU A 182 14.71 -12.20 3.16
CA LEU A 182 13.80 -11.73 2.11
C LEU A 182 13.82 -12.63 0.89
N GLU A 183 15.02 -13.05 0.44
CA GLU A 183 15.17 -14.01 -0.66
C GLU A 183 14.51 -15.36 -0.31
N GLU A 184 14.71 -15.84 0.91
CA GLU A 184 14.09 -17.07 1.39
C GLU A 184 12.55 -16.95 1.43
N LEU A 185 12.02 -15.82 1.90
CA LEU A 185 10.58 -15.55 1.94
C LEU A 185 9.97 -15.55 0.54
N VAL A 186 10.54 -14.80 -0.41
CA VAL A 186 10.07 -14.76 -1.80
C VAL A 186 10.15 -16.15 -2.42
N GLY A 187 11.29 -16.84 -2.29
CA GLY A 187 11.46 -18.20 -2.83
C GLY A 187 10.53 -19.25 -2.19
N ASN A 188 10.11 -19.08 -0.93
CA ASN A 188 9.09 -19.94 -0.31
C ASN A 188 7.70 -19.68 -0.93
N MET A 189 7.34 -18.42 -1.14
CA MET A 189 6.08 -18.04 -1.78
C MET A 189 6.01 -18.52 -3.23
N GLU A 190 7.08 -18.36 -4.01
CA GLU A 190 7.16 -18.85 -5.39
C GLU A 190 6.95 -20.37 -5.46
N ARG A 191 7.61 -21.12 -4.57
CA ARG A 191 7.42 -22.59 -4.53
C ARG A 191 6.01 -22.99 -4.12
N GLN A 192 5.37 -22.24 -3.22
CA GLN A 192 4.02 -22.57 -2.75
C GLN A 192 2.96 -22.25 -3.80
N LEU A 193 3.15 -21.16 -4.55
CA LEU A 193 2.20 -20.66 -5.54
C LEU A 193 2.48 -21.18 -6.97
N ASP A 194 3.64 -21.80 -7.19
CA ASP A 194 4.14 -22.21 -8.51
C ASP A 194 4.16 -21.08 -9.54
N ILE A 195 4.57 -19.89 -9.11
CA ILE A 195 4.70 -18.68 -9.93
C ILE A 195 6.05 -18.01 -9.71
N GLN A 196 6.42 -17.09 -10.60
CA GLN A 196 7.50 -16.13 -10.36
C GLN A 196 6.95 -14.86 -9.70
N ILE A 197 7.67 -14.35 -8.70
CA ILE A 197 7.35 -13.13 -7.97
C ILE A 197 8.46 -12.11 -8.20
N GLY A 198 8.10 -10.95 -8.76
CA GLY A 198 9.02 -9.83 -8.91
C GLY A 198 9.18 -9.09 -7.57
N LEU A 199 10.41 -8.77 -7.20
CA LEU A 199 10.70 -7.80 -6.14
C LEU A 199 11.06 -6.47 -6.81
N SER A 200 10.13 -5.51 -6.80
CA SER A 200 10.36 -4.18 -7.37
C SER A 200 11.49 -3.47 -6.62
N CYS A 201 11.32 -3.34 -5.33
CA CYS A 201 12.33 -2.70 -4.47
C CYS A 201 12.15 -3.06 -2.99
N VAL A 202 13.21 -2.83 -2.23
CA VAL A 202 13.21 -2.82 -0.78
C VAL A 202 13.27 -1.37 -0.29
N VAL A 203 12.43 -1.01 0.67
CA VAL A 203 12.32 0.36 1.17
C VAL A 203 12.62 0.40 2.66
N PRO A 204 13.85 0.78 3.08
CA PRO A 204 14.15 1.02 4.48
C PRO A 204 13.23 2.11 5.04
N SER A 205 12.37 1.75 6.00
CA SER A 205 11.29 2.59 6.53
C SER A 205 11.45 2.84 8.03
N GLY A 206 11.15 4.06 8.49
CA GLY A 206 11.39 4.46 9.87
C GLY A 206 12.88 4.65 10.20
N VAL A 207 13.65 5.14 9.23
CA VAL A 207 15.10 5.35 9.38
C VAL A 207 15.35 6.56 10.27
N GLY A 208 15.83 6.32 11.50
CA GLY A 208 16.26 7.34 12.45
C GLY A 208 17.74 7.72 12.28
N GLN A 209 18.20 8.61 13.17
CA GLN A 209 19.58 9.16 13.12
C GLN A 209 20.63 8.34 13.89
N THR A 210 20.29 7.14 14.39
CA THR A 210 21.23 6.32 15.17
C THR A 210 22.33 5.72 14.27
N ASN A 211 23.47 5.39 14.87
CA ASN A 211 24.57 4.73 14.13
C ASN A 211 24.12 3.37 13.56
N ALA A 212 23.27 2.64 14.29
CA ALA A 212 22.73 1.37 13.81
C ALA A 212 21.93 1.56 12.52
N HIS A 213 21.03 2.56 12.47
CA HIS A 213 20.23 2.86 11.28
C HIS A 213 21.10 3.28 10.09
N ARG A 214 22.19 4.02 10.31
CA ARG A 214 23.13 4.38 9.23
C ARG A 214 23.85 3.17 8.68
N GLN A 215 24.28 2.24 9.53
CA GLN A 215 24.93 1.00 9.10
C GLN A 215 23.95 0.13 8.28
N TYR A 216 22.69 0.01 8.72
CA TYR A 216 21.68 -0.71 7.96
C TYR A 216 21.43 -0.07 6.58
N LYS A 217 21.25 1.26 6.55
CA LYS A 217 21.09 1.94 5.26
C LYS A 217 22.28 1.66 4.34
N GLN A 218 23.49 1.74 4.84
CA GLN A 218 24.69 1.44 4.05
C GLN A 218 24.71 -0.01 3.53
N GLN A 219 24.26 -1.00 4.30
CA GLN A 219 24.15 -2.39 3.84
C GLN A 219 23.15 -2.53 2.68
N PHE A 220 22.04 -1.81 2.74
CA PHE A 220 21.06 -1.79 1.64
C PHE A 220 21.61 -1.06 0.41
N ASP A 221 22.31 0.05 0.59
CA ASP A 221 22.92 0.82 -0.49
C ASP A 221 24.07 0.05 -1.19
N GLU A 222 24.74 -0.89 -0.50
CA GLU A 222 25.87 -1.68 -1.00
C GLU A 222 25.44 -3.03 -1.63
N THR A 223 24.16 -3.41 -1.58
CA THR A 223 23.70 -4.67 -2.16
C THR A 223 23.29 -4.50 -3.63
N ASP A 224 23.69 -5.45 -4.46
CA ASP A 224 23.23 -5.56 -5.86
C ASP A 224 22.06 -6.56 -6.00
N ALA A 225 21.59 -7.17 -4.89
CA ALA A 225 20.57 -8.21 -4.93
C ALA A 225 19.17 -7.66 -5.28
N PHE A 226 18.90 -6.40 -4.91
CA PHE A 226 17.63 -5.71 -5.18
C PHE A 226 17.80 -4.19 -5.18
N ALA A 227 16.85 -3.50 -5.80
CA ALA A 227 16.83 -2.04 -5.80
C ALA A 227 16.41 -1.47 -4.43
N THR A 228 17.07 -0.39 -4.01
CA THR A 228 16.71 0.41 -2.83
C THR A 228 16.67 1.88 -3.25
N PRO A 229 15.62 2.30 -3.98
CA PRO A 229 15.59 3.64 -4.59
C PRO A 229 15.60 4.75 -3.55
N VAL A 230 14.93 4.53 -2.44
CA VAL A 230 14.78 5.52 -1.35
C VAL A 230 14.83 4.87 0.02
N ALA A 231 15.04 5.69 1.05
CA ALA A 231 14.83 5.32 2.45
C ALA A 231 13.87 6.33 3.09
N ILE A 232 12.82 5.84 3.72
CA ILE A 232 11.82 6.69 4.38
C ILE A 232 12.26 6.96 5.82
N ALA A 233 12.50 8.24 6.11
CA ALA A 233 12.91 8.65 7.44
C ALA A 233 11.80 8.47 8.47
N ASP A 234 12.17 8.24 9.72
CA ASP A 234 11.23 8.24 10.84
C ASP A 234 10.64 9.64 11.05
N ARG A 235 9.32 9.75 10.86
CA ARG A 235 8.55 10.98 10.96
C ARG A 235 7.24 10.71 11.70
N GLU A 236 7.34 10.20 12.92
CA GLU A 236 6.19 9.83 13.77
C GLU A 236 5.09 10.90 13.70
N SER A 237 5.41 12.17 13.97
CA SER A 237 4.40 13.25 13.96
C SER A 237 3.76 13.55 12.60
N LEU A 238 4.39 13.18 11.47
CA LEU A 238 3.80 13.27 10.14
C LEU A 238 2.88 12.08 9.90
N MET A 239 3.34 10.89 10.25
CA MET A 239 2.58 9.64 10.09
C MET A 239 1.35 9.62 10.99
N ASP A 240 1.46 10.06 12.25
CA ASP A 240 0.30 10.20 13.14
C ASP A 240 -0.74 11.18 12.60
N ALA A 241 -0.27 12.31 12.02
CA ALA A 241 -1.16 13.30 11.45
C ALA A 241 -1.93 12.80 10.21
N MET A 242 -1.47 11.77 9.52
CA MET A 242 -2.20 11.14 8.41
C MET A 242 -3.55 10.57 8.87
N TRP A 243 -3.57 9.90 10.04
CA TRP A 243 -4.79 9.32 10.61
C TRP A 243 -5.82 10.39 10.99
N GLU A 244 -5.34 11.52 11.49
CA GLU A 244 -6.20 12.65 11.84
C GLU A 244 -6.69 13.44 10.61
N ALA A 245 -5.83 13.54 9.59
CA ALA A 245 -6.16 14.18 8.33
C ALA A 245 -7.05 13.30 7.43
N ARG A 246 -7.21 12.02 7.77
CA ARG A 246 -7.90 11.04 6.92
C ARG A 246 -7.33 11.03 5.50
N GLY A 247 -6.00 10.85 5.38
CA GLY A 247 -5.34 10.85 4.09
C GLY A 247 -3.82 10.69 4.16
N SER A 248 -3.16 10.96 3.05
CA SER A 248 -1.73 10.76 2.86
C SER A 248 -0.87 11.83 3.56
N ALA A 249 0.45 11.60 3.58
CA ALA A 249 1.42 12.59 4.02
C ALA A 249 1.39 13.86 3.14
N PHE A 250 1.01 13.73 1.87
CA PHE A 250 0.84 14.88 0.96
C PHE A 250 -0.27 15.78 1.47
N ARG A 251 -1.45 15.23 1.77
CA ARG A 251 -2.58 15.97 2.35
C ARG A 251 -2.22 16.64 3.67
N VAL A 252 -1.52 15.94 4.56
CA VAL A 252 -1.06 16.50 5.84
C VAL A 252 -0.23 17.77 5.65
N VAL A 253 0.68 17.76 4.68
CA VAL A 253 1.57 18.91 4.41
C VAL A 253 0.82 20.00 3.68
N GLU A 254 0.05 19.71 2.64
CA GLU A 254 -0.72 20.70 1.87
C GLU A 254 -1.73 21.46 2.73
N GLU A 255 -2.52 20.75 3.50
CA GLU A 255 -3.53 21.32 4.38
C GLU A 255 -2.96 21.77 5.73
N ARG A 256 -1.71 21.41 6.03
CA ARG A 256 -1.01 21.74 7.28
C ARG A 256 -1.72 21.21 8.52
N TRP A 257 -2.10 19.95 8.50
CA TRP A 257 -2.74 19.29 9.64
C TRP A 257 -1.81 19.21 10.85
N LYS A 258 -2.35 19.53 12.02
CA LYS A 258 -1.64 19.44 13.28
C LYS A 258 -2.57 19.01 14.40
N THR A 259 -2.11 18.03 15.17
CA THR A 259 -2.73 17.61 16.42
C THR A 259 -2.11 18.36 17.60
N PHE A 260 -2.94 18.93 18.46
CA PHE A 260 -2.51 19.68 19.65
C PHE A 260 -3.58 19.62 20.74
N GLU A 261 -3.19 19.87 21.99
CA GLU A 261 -4.11 19.93 23.12
C GLU A 261 -4.80 21.32 23.18
N ARG A 262 -6.14 21.30 23.28
CA ARG A 262 -6.97 22.47 23.53
C ARG A 262 -7.99 22.13 24.62
N ASP A 263 -8.00 22.89 25.71
CA ASP A 263 -8.93 22.72 26.83
C ASP A 263 -8.93 21.30 27.47
N GLY A 264 -7.80 20.59 27.41
CA GLY A 264 -7.63 19.24 27.94
C GLY A 264 -8.03 18.11 26.96
N GLU A 265 -8.40 18.46 25.73
CA GLU A 265 -8.71 17.50 24.66
C GLU A 265 -7.71 17.61 23.52
N MET A 266 -7.40 16.47 22.88
CA MET A 266 -6.59 16.44 21.66
C MET A 266 -7.46 16.82 20.47
N VAL A 267 -7.03 17.86 19.76
CA VAL A 267 -7.74 18.38 18.59
C VAL A 267 -6.81 18.36 17.39
N SER A 268 -7.33 17.97 16.24
CA SER A 268 -6.62 18.00 14.96
C SER A 268 -7.30 19.00 14.02
N GLU A 269 -6.53 19.95 13.50
CA GLU A 269 -7.04 21.01 12.62
C GLU A 269 -6.07 21.31 11.48
N PRO A 270 -6.59 21.61 10.27
CA PRO A 270 -5.77 22.10 9.17
C PRO A 270 -5.27 23.56 9.41
N GLY A 271 -4.21 23.94 8.71
CA GLY A 271 -3.65 25.29 8.75
C GLY A 271 -2.76 25.59 9.96
N GLN A 272 -2.56 24.68 10.87
CA GLN A 272 -1.81 24.87 12.11
C GLN A 272 -0.37 24.30 12.07
N ARG A 273 -0.09 23.37 11.17
CA ARG A 273 1.24 22.75 11.04
C ARG A 273 2.23 23.73 10.43
N ARG A 274 3.43 23.81 11.03
CA ARG A 274 4.57 24.42 10.38
C ARG A 274 5.25 23.37 9.51
N VAL A 275 5.17 23.52 8.21
CA VAL A 275 5.90 22.67 7.26
C VAL A 275 7.41 22.89 7.44
N ARG A 276 8.18 21.81 7.49
CA ARG A 276 9.63 21.80 7.67
C ARG A 276 10.28 21.10 6.49
N ASP A 277 11.50 21.52 6.13
CA ASP A 277 12.26 20.92 5.01
C ASP A 277 12.31 19.40 5.07
N ARG A 278 12.50 18.84 6.25
CA ARG A 278 12.52 17.39 6.47
C ARG A 278 11.19 16.67 6.15
N GLU A 279 10.06 17.36 6.19
CA GLU A 279 8.75 16.82 5.79
C GLU A 279 8.63 16.86 4.27
N VAL A 280 9.08 17.94 3.67
CA VAL A 280 9.24 18.08 2.22
C VAL A 280 10.16 16.99 1.67
N ASP A 281 11.30 16.74 2.36
CA ASP A 281 12.21 15.64 2.02
C ASP A 281 11.54 14.27 2.03
N THR A 282 10.64 14.06 3.00
CA THR A 282 9.89 12.80 3.09
C THR A 282 8.90 12.68 1.93
N LEU A 283 8.17 13.73 1.58
CA LEU A 283 7.28 13.74 0.41
C LEU A 283 8.07 13.49 -0.88
N GLY A 284 9.24 14.12 -1.03
CA GLY A 284 10.14 13.88 -2.16
C GLY A 284 10.53 12.41 -2.28
N SER A 285 10.90 11.77 -1.16
CA SER A 285 11.24 10.35 -1.16
C SER A 285 10.04 9.44 -1.49
N LEU A 286 8.84 9.78 -1.02
CA LEU A 286 7.62 9.04 -1.36
C LEU A 286 7.26 9.19 -2.85
N TYR A 287 7.43 10.38 -3.40
CA TYR A 287 7.20 10.64 -4.82
C TYR A 287 8.25 9.95 -5.69
N GLU A 288 9.52 9.97 -5.30
CA GLU A 288 10.62 9.26 -5.96
C GLU A 288 10.39 7.74 -5.96
N LEU A 289 9.91 7.18 -4.83
CA LEU A 289 9.53 5.77 -4.78
C LEU A 289 8.44 5.44 -5.81
N ALA A 290 7.39 6.24 -5.89
CA ALA A 290 6.31 6.02 -6.84
C ALA A 290 6.81 6.11 -8.28
N GLY A 291 7.66 7.10 -8.59
CA GLY A 291 8.31 7.23 -9.89
C GLY A 291 9.15 6.00 -10.23
N PHE A 292 9.97 5.52 -9.30
CA PHE A 292 10.77 4.30 -9.49
C PHE A 292 9.89 3.08 -9.78
N VAL A 293 8.87 2.85 -8.95
CA VAL A 293 7.94 1.72 -9.17
C VAL A 293 7.29 1.82 -10.53
N ALA A 294 6.79 2.99 -10.91
CA ALA A 294 6.11 3.18 -12.19
C ALA A 294 7.04 2.98 -13.39
N THR A 295 8.22 3.60 -13.39
CA THR A 295 9.10 3.64 -14.59
C THR A 295 10.07 2.46 -14.66
N GLU A 296 10.77 2.14 -13.56
CA GLU A 296 11.83 1.14 -13.59
C GLU A 296 11.29 -0.30 -13.47
N THR A 297 10.10 -0.46 -12.80
CA THR A 297 9.50 -1.78 -12.63
C THR A 297 8.48 -2.10 -13.73
N PHE A 298 7.65 -1.11 -14.09
CA PHE A 298 6.50 -1.33 -14.98
C PHE A 298 6.57 -0.58 -16.31
N ASP A 299 7.65 0.17 -16.59
CA ASP A 299 7.86 0.95 -17.82
C ASP A 299 6.66 1.88 -18.15
N ALA A 300 6.07 2.47 -17.11
CA ALA A 300 4.92 3.37 -17.27
C ALA A 300 5.37 4.80 -17.59
N THR A 301 4.51 5.51 -18.31
CA THR A 301 4.70 6.96 -18.54
C THR A 301 4.00 7.72 -17.44
N ILE A 302 4.70 8.65 -16.78
CA ILE A 302 4.20 9.44 -15.66
C ILE A 302 4.45 10.93 -15.85
N ASP A 303 3.73 11.77 -15.11
CA ASP A 303 4.16 13.15 -14.90
C ASP A 303 5.27 13.17 -13.82
N PRO A 304 6.49 13.55 -14.19
CA PRO A 304 7.62 13.55 -13.27
C PRO A 304 7.62 14.78 -12.32
N VAL A 305 6.68 15.73 -12.48
CA VAL A 305 6.63 16.97 -11.72
C VAL A 305 5.41 16.97 -10.80
N LEU A 306 5.64 17.15 -9.51
CA LEU A 306 4.61 17.35 -8.52
C LEU A 306 4.61 18.80 -8.04
N GLU A 307 3.48 19.46 -8.17
CA GLU A 307 3.21 20.75 -7.57
C GLU A 307 2.30 20.59 -6.36
N LEU A 308 2.76 21.04 -5.19
CA LEU A 308 2.02 21.00 -3.94
C LEU A 308 1.62 22.42 -3.56
N ASP A 309 0.33 22.71 -3.54
CA ASP A 309 -0.21 23.99 -3.07
C ASP A 309 -0.38 23.95 -1.55
N ILE A 310 0.60 24.50 -0.85
CA ILE A 310 0.61 24.48 0.62
C ILE A 310 -0.25 25.64 1.14
N ARG A 311 -1.32 25.31 1.84
CA ARG A 311 -2.29 26.26 2.40
C ARG A 311 -1.62 27.45 3.10
N GLY A 312 -1.75 28.64 2.51
CA GLY A 312 -1.19 29.90 3.03
C GLY A 312 0.33 30.03 2.93
N HIS A 313 0.94 29.27 2.03
CA HIS A 313 2.35 29.33 1.66
C HIS A 313 2.52 29.23 0.15
N GLU A 314 3.77 29.27 -0.31
CA GLU A 314 4.12 29.12 -1.72
C GLU A 314 3.96 27.66 -2.17
N THR A 315 3.75 27.49 -3.49
CA THR A 315 3.73 26.18 -4.14
C THR A 315 5.12 25.53 -4.04
N LEU A 316 5.15 24.28 -3.59
CA LEU A 316 6.35 23.45 -3.58
C LEU A 316 6.39 22.60 -4.83
N THR A 317 7.51 22.57 -5.54
CA THR A 317 7.71 21.73 -6.72
C THR A 317 8.72 20.61 -6.42
N ILE A 318 8.36 19.38 -6.76
CA ILE A 318 9.24 18.20 -6.76
C ILE A 318 9.37 17.73 -8.20
N ASP A 319 10.60 17.72 -8.77
CA ASP A 319 10.86 17.28 -10.16
C ASP A 319 11.82 16.10 -10.15
N LEU A 320 11.33 14.95 -10.60
CA LEU A 320 12.11 13.70 -10.66
C LEU A 320 13.19 13.71 -11.76
N ARG A 321 13.08 14.57 -12.78
CA ARG A 321 14.03 14.64 -13.92
C ARG A 321 15.39 15.19 -13.55
N GLY A 322 15.45 16.08 -12.54
CA GLY A 322 16.63 16.86 -12.21
C GLY A 322 17.41 16.42 -10.98
N GLY A 323 16.85 15.57 -10.13
CA GLY A 323 17.42 15.28 -8.81
C GLY A 323 17.53 16.53 -7.89
N GLU A 324 17.09 17.70 -8.35
CA GLU A 324 17.11 18.96 -7.60
C GLU A 324 15.69 19.32 -7.14
N ARG A 325 15.56 19.51 -5.86
CA ARG A 325 14.37 20.08 -5.24
C ARG A 325 14.50 21.60 -5.32
N THR A 326 13.71 22.21 -6.19
CA THR A 326 13.72 23.69 -6.30
C THR A 326 12.70 24.25 -5.33
N GLU A 327 13.19 24.92 -4.29
CA GLU A 327 12.35 25.83 -3.51
C GLU A 327 11.96 27.00 -4.46
N ALA A 328 10.65 27.24 -4.61
CA ALA A 328 10.19 28.43 -5.26
C ALA A 328 10.61 29.65 -4.40
N THR A 329 11.50 30.47 -4.90
CA THR A 329 11.85 31.73 -4.29
C THR A 329 10.69 32.72 -4.44
N ALA A 330 10.33 33.37 -3.31
CA ALA A 330 9.32 34.43 -3.17
C ALA A 330 9.42 35.56 -4.20
#